data_c52fe4bb72550d356f3819b7bb13dcc8
#
_entry.id   c52fe4bb72550d356f3819b7bb13dcc8
#
_cell.length_a   1.000
_cell.length_b   1.000
_cell.length_c   1.000
_cell.angle_alpha   90.00
_cell.angle_beta   90.00
_cell.angle_gamma   90.00
#
_symmetry.space_group_name_H-M   'P 1'
#
loop_
_entity.id
_entity.type
_entity.pdbx_description
1 polymer ?
#
loop_
_entity_poly.entity_id
_entity_poly.type
_entity_poly.pdbx_seq_one_letter_code
_entity_poly.pdbx_strand_id
1 'polypeptide(L)'
;MNELIKDLGLLINATLIATPPLLLAALGSCFSERSGVVNIGIEGMMTIGAFTGAVMGLTTGNGWIAFLCAGLAGALFGLIHAYACISCHADHCRYGDQLPWAWPGAVPL
;
A
#
# COMPACT_ATOMS: atom_id res chain seq x y z
N MET A 1 -7.34 -2.62 38.57
CA MET A 1 -7.17 -3.88 37.81
C MET A 1 -8.17 -3.99 36.64
N ASN A 2 -9.45 -3.69 36.86
CA ASN A 2 -10.46 -3.76 35.79
C ASN A 2 -10.25 -2.75 34.64
N GLU A 3 -9.74 -1.57 34.92
CA GLU A 3 -9.45 -0.56 33.90
C GLU A 3 -8.25 -0.97 33.02
N LEU A 4 -7.22 -1.52 33.64
CA LEU A 4 -6.06 -2.08 32.88
C LEU A 4 -6.45 -3.19 31.92
N ILE A 5 -7.37 -4.07 32.33
CA ILE A 5 -7.87 -5.17 31.47
C ILE A 5 -8.69 -4.63 30.30
N LYS A 6 -9.52 -3.60 30.55
CA LYS A 6 -10.28 -2.91 29.49
C LYS A 6 -9.36 -2.19 28.50
N ASP A 7 -8.36 -1.48 28.99
CA ASP A 7 -7.39 -0.76 28.15
C ASP A 7 -6.56 -1.73 27.30
N LEU A 8 -6.13 -2.86 27.86
CA LEU A 8 -5.48 -3.92 27.11
C LEU A 8 -6.39 -4.51 26.02
N GLY A 9 -7.66 -4.73 26.35
CA GLY A 9 -8.64 -5.22 25.38
C GLY A 9 -8.85 -4.27 24.23
N LEU A 10 -8.92 -2.96 24.51
CA LEU A 10 -9.04 -1.93 23.48
C LEU A 10 -7.79 -1.86 22.60
N LEU A 11 -6.59 -1.94 23.17
CA LEU A 11 -5.33 -1.96 22.42
C LEU A 11 -5.23 -3.17 21.49
N ILE A 12 -5.55 -4.35 21.98
CA ILE A 12 -5.54 -5.59 21.17
C ILE A 12 -6.54 -5.50 20.04
N ASN A 13 -7.75 -5.02 20.30
CA ASN A 13 -8.79 -4.85 19.29
C ASN A 13 -8.37 -3.84 18.21
N ALA A 14 -7.86 -2.68 18.61
CA ALA A 14 -7.36 -1.67 17.67
C ALA A 14 -6.20 -2.21 16.80
N THR A 15 -5.29 -2.97 17.39
CA THR A 15 -4.17 -3.61 16.68
C THR A 15 -4.67 -4.63 15.66
N LEU A 16 -5.62 -5.49 16.03
CA LEU A 16 -6.19 -6.48 15.13
C LEU A 16 -6.92 -5.86 13.94
N ILE A 17 -7.58 -4.71 14.13
CA ILE A 17 -8.26 -3.98 13.05
C ILE A 17 -7.26 -3.31 12.12
N ALA A 18 -6.18 -2.74 12.65
CA ALA A 18 -5.18 -2.03 11.87
C ALA A 18 -4.20 -2.96 11.12
N THR A 19 -3.98 -4.17 11.61
CA THR A 19 -2.98 -5.11 11.07
C THR A 19 -3.24 -5.54 9.62
N PRO A 20 -4.44 -5.95 9.19
CA PRO A 20 -4.68 -6.42 7.84
C PRO A 20 -4.32 -5.41 6.74
N PRO A 21 -4.76 -4.13 6.79
CA PRO A 21 -4.39 -3.18 5.76
C PRO A 21 -2.89 -2.88 5.73
N LEU A 22 -2.23 -2.80 6.88
CA LEU A 22 -0.79 -2.61 6.96
C LEU A 22 -0.01 -3.79 6.38
N LEU A 23 -0.45 -5.03 6.67
CA LEU A 23 0.16 -6.24 6.16
C LEU A 23 0.05 -6.32 4.62
N LEU A 24 -1.12 -6.01 4.07
CA LEU A 24 -1.35 -5.98 2.62
C LEU A 24 -0.50 -4.90 1.94
N ALA A 25 -0.39 -3.73 2.55
CA ALA A 25 0.46 -2.65 2.06
C ALA A 25 1.95 -3.06 2.06
N ALA A 26 2.42 -3.68 3.12
CA ALA A 26 3.79 -4.18 3.24
C ALA A 26 4.10 -5.26 2.20
N LEU A 27 3.20 -6.20 1.98
CA LEU A 27 3.34 -7.21 0.92
C LEU A 27 3.38 -6.57 -0.47
N GLY A 28 2.49 -5.63 -0.77
CA GLY A 28 2.48 -4.89 -2.02
C GLY A 28 3.78 -4.12 -2.26
N SER A 29 4.33 -3.49 -1.21
CA SER A 29 5.63 -2.82 -1.25
C SER A 29 6.77 -3.79 -1.57
N CYS A 30 6.82 -4.93 -0.89
CA CYS A 30 7.84 -5.96 -1.15
C CYS A 30 7.82 -6.44 -2.61
N PHE A 31 6.65 -6.64 -3.20
CA PHE A 31 6.54 -7.02 -4.61
C PHE A 31 7.03 -5.90 -5.55
N SER A 32 6.66 -4.66 -5.27
CA SER A 32 7.11 -3.51 -6.04
C SER A 32 8.62 -3.32 -5.98
N GLU A 33 9.20 -3.40 -4.78
CA GLU A 33 10.65 -3.26 -4.59
C GLU A 33 11.45 -4.38 -5.26
N ARG A 34 10.92 -5.60 -5.28
CA ARG A 34 11.56 -6.71 -6.01
C ARG A 34 11.57 -6.52 -7.52
N SER A 35 10.65 -5.76 -8.07
CA SER A 35 10.67 -5.38 -9.49
C SER A 35 11.55 -4.16 -9.79
N GLY A 36 12.25 -3.63 -8.80
CA GLY A 36 13.18 -2.50 -8.96
C GLY A 36 12.50 -1.12 -8.96
N VAL A 37 11.23 -1.06 -8.59
CA VAL A 37 10.45 0.18 -8.52
C VAL A 37 10.09 0.47 -7.07
N VAL A 38 10.54 1.61 -6.55
CA VAL A 38 10.16 2.08 -5.21
C VAL A 38 8.74 2.66 -5.29
N ASN A 39 7.82 2.09 -4.54
CA ASN A 39 6.44 2.55 -4.51
C ASN A 39 6.24 3.67 -3.46
N ILE A 40 6.54 4.89 -3.84
CA ILE A 40 6.34 6.08 -2.98
C ILE A 40 4.84 6.42 -2.85
N GLY A 41 4.00 5.93 -3.77
CA GLY A 41 2.57 6.25 -3.84
C GLY A 41 1.64 5.34 -3.01
N ILE A 42 2.17 4.43 -2.20
CA ILE A 42 1.38 3.45 -1.43
C ILE A 42 0.33 4.12 -0.54
N GLU A 43 0.69 5.20 0.15
CA GLU A 43 -0.25 5.94 1.01
C GLU A 43 -1.41 6.54 0.22
N GLY A 44 -1.12 7.11 -0.96
CA GLY A 44 -2.15 7.62 -1.87
C GLY A 44 -3.09 6.52 -2.37
N MET A 45 -2.56 5.37 -2.74
CA MET A 45 -3.34 4.21 -3.18
C MET A 45 -4.23 3.67 -2.07
N MET A 46 -3.71 3.59 -0.84
CA MET A 46 -4.48 3.18 0.35
C MET A 46 -5.61 4.16 0.64
N THR A 47 -5.33 5.46 0.60
CA THR A 47 -6.33 6.50 0.85
C THR A 47 -7.46 6.47 -0.17
N ILE A 48 -7.15 6.33 -1.45
CA ILE A 48 -8.14 6.23 -2.53
C ILE A 48 -8.95 4.95 -2.41
N GLY A 49 -8.30 3.83 -2.13
CA GLY A 49 -8.97 2.55 -1.90
C GLY A 49 -9.93 2.63 -0.70
N ALA A 50 -9.49 3.21 0.41
CA ALA A 50 -10.32 3.39 1.60
C ALA A 50 -11.52 4.32 1.33
N PHE A 51 -11.30 5.44 0.66
CA PHE A 51 -12.36 6.37 0.28
C PHE A 51 -13.40 5.71 -0.62
N THR A 52 -12.95 5.03 -1.68
CA THR A 52 -13.84 4.32 -2.62
C THR A 52 -14.62 3.23 -1.91
N GLY A 53 -13.96 2.45 -1.04
CA GLY A 53 -14.61 1.41 -0.24
C GLY A 53 -15.67 1.97 0.70
N ALA A 54 -15.38 3.10 1.37
CA ALA A 54 -16.34 3.74 2.26
C ALA A 54 -17.57 4.26 1.48
N VAL A 55 -17.38 4.97 0.37
CA VAL A 55 -18.46 5.48 -0.47
C VAL A 55 -19.33 4.34 -1.02
N MET A 56 -18.71 3.30 -1.57
CA MET A 56 -19.45 2.17 -2.12
C MET A 56 -20.12 1.34 -1.04
N GLY A 57 -19.52 1.21 0.13
CA GLY A 57 -20.15 0.55 1.28
C GLY A 57 -21.39 1.28 1.77
N LEU A 58 -21.34 2.61 1.85
CA LEU A 58 -22.49 3.44 2.26
C LEU A 58 -23.62 3.45 1.22
N THR A 59 -23.29 3.48 -0.06
CA THR A 59 -24.29 3.56 -1.13
C THR A 59 -24.95 2.22 -1.44
N THR A 60 -24.18 1.12 -1.38
CA THR A 60 -24.66 -0.21 -1.79
C THR A 60 -25.10 -1.04 -0.57
N GLY A 61 -24.65 -0.71 0.63
CA GLY A 61 -24.94 -1.47 1.85
C GLY A 61 -24.34 -2.89 1.88
N ASN A 62 -23.47 -3.21 0.90
CA ASN A 62 -22.89 -4.55 0.74
C ASN A 62 -21.36 -4.47 0.83
N GLY A 63 -20.78 -5.09 1.86
CA GLY A 63 -19.34 -5.04 2.13
C GLY A 63 -18.48 -5.69 1.02
N TRP A 64 -19.00 -6.71 0.33
CA TRP A 64 -18.28 -7.38 -0.75
C TRP A 64 -18.09 -6.48 -1.98
N ILE A 65 -19.13 -5.73 -2.33
CA ILE A 65 -19.07 -4.78 -3.44
C ILE A 65 -18.10 -3.63 -3.09
N ALA A 66 -18.16 -3.13 -1.86
CA ALA A 66 -17.24 -2.12 -1.37
C ALA A 66 -15.78 -2.59 -1.44
N PHE A 67 -15.50 -3.82 -1.03
CA PHE A 67 -14.18 -4.41 -1.08
C PHE A 67 -13.64 -4.54 -2.51
N LEU A 68 -14.46 -5.06 -3.45
CA LEU A 68 -14.07 -5.17 -4.85
C LEU A 68 -13.82 -3.81 -5.51
N CYS A 69 -14.68 -2.83 -5.25
CA CYS A 69 -14.51 -1.47 -5.78
C CYS A 69 -13.26 -0.78 -5.23
N ALA A 70 -12.97 -0.94 -3.93
CA ALA A 70 -11.75 -0.43 -3.33
C ALA A 70 -10.50 -1.06 -3.93
N GLY A 71 -10.53 -2.38 -4.16
CA GLY A 71 -9.43 -3.11 -4.81
C GLY A 71 -9.21 -2.66 -6.24
N LEU A 72 -10.27 -2.47 -7.03
CA LEU A 72 -10.20 -1.97 -8.41
C LEU A 72 -9.65 -0.54 -8.47
N ALA A 73 -10.10 0.34 -7.58
CA ALA A 73 -9.60 1.71 -7.51
C ALA A 73 -8.11 1.74 -7.17
N GLY A 74 -7.68 0.98 -6.15
CA GLY A 74 -6.27 0.84 -5.79
C GLY A 74 -5.43 0.27 -6.93
N ALA A 75 -5.91 -0.75 -7.63
CA ALA A 75 -5.24 -1.35 -8.77
C ALA A 75 -5.09 -0.38 -9.96
N LEU A 76 -6.11 0.43 -10.23
CA LEU A 76 -6.06 1.43 -11.29
C LEU A 76 -4.98 2.48 -11.02
N PHE A 77 -4.92 3.00 -9.79
CA PHE A 77 -3.87 3.94 -9.39
C PHE A 77 -2.48 3.28 -9.36
N GLY A 78 -2.40 2.02 -8.97
CA GLY A 78 -1.18 1.22 -9.07
C GLY A 78 -0.66 1.08 -10.50
N LEU A 79 -1.56 0.86 -11.47
CA LEU A 79 -1.22 0.81 -12.89
C LEU A 79 -0.71 2.16 -13.42
N ILE A 80 -1.35 3.27 -13.04
CA ILE A 80 -0.91 4.61 -13.41
C ILE A 80 0.48 4.89 -12.85
N HIS A 81 0.71 4.53 -11.58
CA HIS A 81 2.03 4.68 -10.95
C HIS A 81 3.09 3.84 -11.63
N ALA A 82 2.80 2.57 -11.93
CA ALA A 82 3.71 1.67 -12.64
C ALA A 82 4.02 2.18 -14.04
N TYR A 83 3.02 2.69 -14.76
CA TYR A 83 3.22 3.31 -16.07
C TYR A 83 4.13 4.53 -15.99
N ALA A 84 3.93 5.41 -15.02
CA ALA A 84 4.76 6.57 -14.81
C ALA A 84 6.22 6.20 -14.49
N CYS A 85 6.43 5.19 -13.64
CA CYS A 85 7.77 4.75 -13.25
C CYS A 85 8.52 4.02 -14.37
N ILE A 86 7.82 3.19 -15.14
CA ILE A 86 8.47 2.35 -16.16
C ILE A 86 8.55 3.06 -17.51
N SER A 87 7.47 3.66 -17.98
CA SER A 87 7.38 4.25 -19.32
C SER A 87 7.89 5.69 -19.38
N CYS A 88 7.71 6.46 -18.31
CA CYS A 88 8.16 7.84 -18.27
C CYS A 88 9.57 8.01 -17.67
N HIS A 89 10.26 6.91 -17.32
CA HIS A 89 11.58 6.92 -16.70
C HIS A 89 11.67 7.92 -15.55
N ALA A 90 10.69 7.90 -14.66
CA ALA A 90 10.69 8.74 -13.47
C ALA A 90 11.83 8.26 -12.55
N ASP A 91 12.95 8.92 -12.59
CA ASP A 91 14.21 8.55 -11.91
C ASP A 91 14.04 8.35 -10.40
N HIS A 92 13.04 9.00 -9.80
CA HIS A 92 12.74 8.85 -8.37
C HIS A 92 12.12 7.50 -7.99
N CYS A 93 11.63 6.74 -8.96
CA CYS A 93 11.02 5.43 -8.72
C CYS A 93 11.97 4.25 -8.97
N ARG A 94 13.18 4.51 -9.48
CA ARG A 94 14.15 3.48 -9.80
C ARG A 94 15.22 3.37 -8.72
N TYR A 95 15.23 2.25 -8.02
CA TYR A 95 16.17 2.00 -6.91
C TYR A 95 17.62 1.79 -7.40
N GLY A 96 17.81 1.35 -8.65
CA GLY A 96 19.11 0.95 -9.18
C GLY A 96 20.05 2.10 -9.54
N ASP A 97 19.52 3.25 -9.94
CA ASP A 97 20.32 4.37 -10.45
C ASP A 97 20.70 5.39 -9.37
N GLN A 98 20.09 5.33 -8.18
CA GLN A 98 20.25 6.38 -7.17
C GLN A 98 21.26 6.08 -6.06
N LEU A 99 21.79 4.87 -6.00
CA LEU A 99 22.72 4.47 -4.94
C LEU A 99 23.94 3.69 -5.50
N PRO A 100 24.75 4.29 -6.37
CA PRO A 100 25.96 3.62 -6.88
C PRO A 100 26.99 3.33 -5.78
N TRP A 101 26.84 3.94 -4.61
CA TRP A 101 27.74 3.76 -3.46
C TRP A 101 27.18 2.92 -2.31
N ALA A 102 25.87 2.62 -2.30
CA ALA A 102 25.24 1.89 -1.20
C ALA A 102 25.30 0.36 -1.32
N TRP A 103 25.65 -0.15 -2.50
CA TRP A 103 25.79 -1.58 -2.72
C TRP A 103 27.06 -1.91 -3.51
N PRO A 104 28.07 -2.51 -2.86
CA PRO A 104 29.34 -2.84 -3.53
C PRO A 104 29.24 -3.87 -4.67
N GLY A 105 28.07 -4.41 -4.92
CA GLY A 105 27.81 -5.39 -5.98
C GLY A 105 26.94 -4.88 -7.14
N ALA A 106 26.49 -3.65 -7.13
CA ALA A 106 25.77 -3.03 -8.25
C ALA A 106 26.79 -2.56 -9.29
N VAL A 107 27.37 -3.50 -10.03
CA VAL A 107 28.16 -3.18 -11.22
C VAL A 107 27.18 -2.82 -12.33
N PRO A 108 27.29 -1.65 -12.97
CA PRO A 108 26.52 -1.36 -14.17
C PRO A 108 26.99 -2.32 -15.28
N LEU A 109 26.06 -3.13 -15.79
CA LEU A 109 26.21 -3.83 -17.04
C LEU A 109 25.87 -2.90 -18.19
#